data_cb304d188f9c347aa49e32b8bb3af6e4
#
_entry.id   cb304d188f9c347aa49e32b8bb3af6e4
#
_cell.length_a   1.000
_cell.length_b   1.000
_cell.length_c   1.000
_cell.angle_alpha   90.00
_cell.angle_beta   90.00
_cell.angle_gamma   90.00
#
_symmetry.space_group_name_H-M   'P 1'
#
loop_
_entity.id
_entity.type
_entity.pdbx_description
1 polymer ?
#
loop_
_entity_poly.entity_id
_entity_poly.type
_entity_poly.pdbx_seq_one_letter_code
_entity_poly.pdbx_strand_id
1 'polypeptide(L)'
;MAQGLCRSDIDADRALVVAASGPAPKRWTIDRLTTLVTMFTLGRVAPDPRQLALWMSETSRLVADLPHDILAHSIDLAVQSGRHGFMPSVGEIRAVANPLAAERSQQLDRLDQMLGAQWLDADRENVHQSDGGFNELNCGGRTRVHADRFKL
;
A
#
# COMPACT_ATOMS: atom_id res chain seq x y z
N MET A 1 -23.42 -11.16 19.21
CA MET A 1 -23.24 -9.75 19.64
C MET A 1 -22.21 -9.12 18.72
N ALA A 2 -22.62 -8.25 17.81
CA ALA A 2 -21.70 -7.52 16.96
C ALA A 2 -21.00 -6.45 17.83
N GLN A 3 -19.68 -6.60 18.03
CA GLN A 3 -18.89 -5.54 18.65
C GLN A 3 -18.84 -4.37 17.66
N GLY A 4 -19.46 -3.25 18.00
CA GLY A 4 -19.40 -2.05 17.20
C GLY A 4 -17.93 -1.63 17.00
N LEU A 5 -17.54 -1.33 15.78
CA LEU A 5 -16.23 -0.77 15.44
C LEU A 5 -16.10 0.57 16.19
N CYS A 6 -15.06 0.70 17.01
CA CYS A 6 -14.78 1.96 17.69
C CYS A 6 -14.08 2.93 16.69
N ARG A 7 -14.36 4.21 16.79
CA ARG A 7 -13.72 5.25 15.96
C ARG A 7 -12.20 5.18 16.01
N SER A 8 -11.64 4.96 17.21
CA SER A 8 -10.19 4.81 17.38
C SER A 8 -9.60 3.66 16.59
N ASP A 9 -10.36 2.57 16.39
CA ASP A 9 -9.91 1.43 15.60
C ASP A 9 -9.86 1.80 14.10
N ILE A 10 -10.87 2.55 13.62
CA ILE A 10 -10.91 3.03 12.23
C ILE A 10 -9.80 4.05 11.97
N ASP A 11 -9.54 4.98 12.91
CA ASP A 11 -8.44 5.94 12.82
C ASP A 11 -7.08 5.23 12.80
N ALA A 12 -6.90 4.19 13.61
CA ALA A 12 -5.68 3.39 13.64
C ALA A 12 -5.48 2.62 12.31
N ASP A 13 -6.53 1.97 11.81
CA ASP A 13 -6.49 1.26 10.52
C ASP A 13 -6.18 2.22 9.37
N ARG A 14 -6.82 3.40 9.35
CA ARG A 14 -6.54 4.46 8.39
C ARG A 14 -5.09 4.89 8.42
N ALA A 15 -4.53 5.13 9.60
CA ALA A 15 -3.14 5.53 9.77
C ALA A 15 -2.18 4.47 9.22
N LEU A 16 -2.46 3.19 9.43
CA LEU A 16 -1.68 2.08 8.88
C LEU A 16 -1.73 2.05 7.35
N VAL A 17 -2.92 2.21 6.75
CA VAL A 17 -3.07 2.21 5.28
C VAL A 17 -2.39 3.42 4.67
N VAL A 18 -2.49 4.60 5.29
CA VAL A 18 -1.78 5.82 4.85
C VAL A 18 -0.26 5.62 4.91
N ALA A 19 0.25 5.07 6.00
CA ALA A 19 1.69 4.80 6.16
C ALA A 19 2.20 3.80 5.10
N ALA A 20 1.40 2.78 4.76
CA ALA A 20 1.73 1.80 3.72
C ALA A 20 1.55 2.34 2.29
N SER A 21 0.89 3.48 2.10
CA SER A 21 0.63 4.08 0.78
C SER A 21 1.75 5.01 0.30
N GLY A 22 2.79 5.21 1.11
CA GLY A 22 3.96 6.00 0.73
C GLY A 22 4.73 5.36 -0.45
N PRO A 23 5.33 6.18 -1.32
CA PRO A 23 6.10 5.69 -2.46
C PRO A 23 7.31 4.87 -2.00
N ALA A 24 7.72 3.90 -2.83
CA ALA A 24 8.90 3.09 -2.56
C ALA A 24 10.17 3.96 -2.44
N PRO A 25 11.07 3.69 -1.48
CA PRO A 25 12.32 4.41 -1.37
C PRO A 25 13.14 4.27 -2.67
N LYS A 26 13.60 5.39 -3.22
CA LYS A 26 14.36 5.41 -4.50
C LYS A 26 15.55 4.44 -4.49
N ARG A 27 16.29 4.39 -3.38
CA ARG A 27 17.44 3.48 -3.25
C ARG A 27 17.02 2.03 -3.38
N TRP A 28 15.97 1.64 -2.65
CA TRP A 28 15.42 0.28 -2.72
C TRP A 28 14.96 -0.07 -4.15
N THR A 29 14.26 0.85 -4.83
CA THR A 29 13.83 0.64 -6.22
C THR A 29 15.02 0.39 -7.14
N ILE A 30 16.10 1.19 -7.02
CA ILE A 30 17.31 1.01 -7.81
C ILE A 30 17.97 -0.33 -7.52
N ASP A 31 18.11 -0.70 -6.24
CA ASP A 31 18.73 -1.97 -5.83
C ASP A 31 17.92 -3.15 -6.37
N ARG A 32 16.59 -3.08 -6.32
CA ARG A 32 15.69 -4.12 -6.85
C ARG A 32 15.78 -4.27 -8.37
N LEU A 33 15.77 -3.15 -9.09
CA LEU A 33 15.95 -3.14 -10.55
C LEU A 33 17.34 -3.65 -10.96
N THR A 34 18.39 -3.32 -10.22
CA THR A 34 19.74 -3.86 -10.44
C THR A 34 19.76 -5.37 -10.27
N THR A 35 19.09 -5.89 -9.24
CA THR A 35 18.94 -7.33 -9.03
C THR A 35 18.25 -7.99 -10.22
N LEU A 36 17.16 -7.40 -10.74
CA LEU A 36 16.48 -7.90 -11.94
C LEU A 36 17.42 -7.96 -13.13
N VAL A 37 18.10 -6.86 -13.44
CA VAL A 37 19.07 -6.82 -14.53
C VAL A 37 20.09 -7.93 -14.38
N THR A 38 20.68 -8.10 -13.21
CA THR A 38 21.68 -9.15 -12.94
C THR A 38 21.09 -10.54 -13.20
N MET A 39 19.89 -10.83 -12.70
CA MET A 39 19.24 -12.13 -12.91
C MET A 39 19.02 -12.46 -14.39
N PHE A 40 18.58 -11.48 -15.18
CA PHE A 40 18.24 -11.70 -16.59
C PHE A 40 19.42 -11.56 -17.55
N THR A 41 20.56 -11.02 -17.09
CA THR A 41 21.81 -10.93 -17.89
C THR A 41 22.80 -12.05 -17.60
N LEU A 42 22.60 -12.84 -16.56
CA LEU A 42 23.45 -13.99 -16.24
C LEU A 42 23.52 -14.96 -17.43
N GLY A 43 24.73 -15.18 -17.94
CA GLY A 43 24.98 -16.08 -19.07
C GLY A 43 24.60 -15.51 -20.44
N ARG A 44 24.28 -14.23 -20.55
CA ARG A 44 23.99 -13.51 -21.80
C ARG A 44 25.05 -12.45 -22.10
N VAL A 45 25.03 -11.94 -23.33
CA VAL A 45 25.86 -10.79 -23.69
C VAL A 45 25.41 -9.59 -22.84
N ALA A 46 26.38 -8.93 -22.19
CA ALA A 46 26.11 -7.77 -21.37
C ALA A 46 25.45 -6.65 -22.23
N PRO A 47 24.37 -6.02 -21.73
CA PRO A 47 23.72 -4.93 -22.43
C PRO A 47 24.68 -3.71 -22.52
N ASP A 48 24.47 -2.86 -23.53
CA ASP A 48 25.18 -1.59 -23.63
C ASP A 48 24.96 -0.78 -22.34
N PRO A 49 26.02 -0.30 -21.67
CA PRO A 49 25.91 0.47 -20.42
C PRO A 49 25.02 1.72 -20.52
N ARG A 50 24.98 2.37 -21.67
CA ARG A 50 24.13 3.55 -21.92
C ARG A 50 22.66 3.17 -21.99
N GLN A 51 22.34 2.11 -22.72
CA GLN A 51 20.97 1.58 -22.80
C GLN A 51 20.48 1.10 -21.45
N LEU A 52 21.34 0.44 -20.68
CA LEU A 52 21.02 0.00 -19.32
C LEU A 52 20.74 1.17 -18.39
N ALA A 53 21.59 2.22 -18.42
CA ALA A 53 21.42 3.39 -17.60
C ALA A 53 20.09 4.13 -17.92
N LEU A 54 19.76 4.25 -19.21
CA LEU A 54 18.49 4.82 -19.66
C LEU A 54 17.30 3.98 -19.18
N TRP A 55 17.35 2.67 -19.37
CA TRP A 55 16.30 1.76 -18.91
C TRP A 55 16.08 1.86 -17.39
N MET A 56 17.15 1.85 -16.61
CA MET A 56 17.10 1.98 -15.15
C MET A 56 16.47 3.30 -14.72
N SER A 57 16.88 4.41 -15.35
CA SER A 57 16.36 5.74 -15.07
C SER A 57 14.87 5.84 -15.37
N GLU A 58 14.46 5.42 -16.58
CA GLU A 58 13.07 5.52 -17.01
C GLU A 58 12.16 4.54 -16.24
N THR A 59 12.61 3.32 -16.00
CA THR A 59 11.84 2.36 -15.20
C THR A 59 11.64 2.88 -13.79
N SER A 60 12.72 3.37 -13.12
CA SER A 60 12.63 3.94 -11.77
C SER A 60 11.68 5.14 -11.72
N ARG A 61 11.70 6.01 -12.73
CA ARG A 61 10.78 7.16 -12.84
C ARG A 61 9.33 6.72 -13.00
N LEU A 62 9.10 5.71 -13.85
CA LEU A 62 7.76 5.23 -14.18
C LEU A 62 7.09 4.41 -13.07
N VAL A 63 7.82 3.95 -12.06
CA VAL A 63 7.28 3.22 -10.91
C VAL A 63 7.41 4.00 -9.59
N ALA A 64 7.84 5.26 -9.66
CA ALA A 64 8.18 6.07 -8.48
C ALA A 64 6.97 6.42 -7.59
N ASP A 65 5.76 6.37 -8.13
CA ASP A 65 4.50 6.63 -7.44
C ASP A 65 3.94 5.41 -6.71
N LEU A 66 4.49 4.21 -6.98
CA LEU A 66 3.96 2.98 -6.41
C LEU A 66 4.42 2.78 -4.97
N PRO A 67 3.52 2.34 -4.07
CA PRO A 67 3.88 1.92 -2.72
C PRO A 67 4.88 0.77 -2.73
N HIS A 68 5.75 0.75 -1.71
CA HIS A 68 6.86 -0.20 -1.64
C HIS A 68 6.43 -1.67 -1.71
N ASP A 69 5.43 -2.06 -0.94
CA ASP A 69 4.91 -3.42 -0.88
C ASP A 69 4.21 -3.83 -2.19
N ILE A 70 3.45 -2.92 -2.79
CA ILE A 70 2.79 -3.14 -4.09
C ILE A 70 3.84 -3.28 -5.19
N LEU A 71 4.86 -2.42 -5.21
CA LEU A 71 5.93 -2.50 -6.20
C LEU A 71 6.72 -3.80 -6.07
N ALA A 72 7.08 -4.20 -4.83
CA ALA A 72 7.79 -5.44 -4.57
C ALA A 72 7.00 -6.65 -5.10
N HIS A 73 5.73 -6.76 -4.69
CA HIS A 73 4.83 -7.84 -5.13
C HIS A 73 4.65 -7.86 -6.65
N SER A 74 4.48 -6.69 -7.27
CA SER A 74 4.25 -6.58 -8.71
C SER A 74 5.47 -6.98 -9.52
N ILE A 75 6.68 -6.65 -9.06
CA ILE A 75 7.92 -7.11 -9.68
C ILE A 75 8.02 -8.63 -9.59
N ASP A 76 7.80 -9.20 -8.39
CA ASP A 76 7.91 -10.64 -8.18
C ASP A 76 6.91 -11.42 -9.05
N LEU A 77 5.67 -10.95 -9.13
CA LEU A 77 4.64 -11.59 -9.95
C LEU A 77 4.92 -11.43 -11.45
N ALA A 78 5.39 -10.26 -11.90
CA ALA A 78 5.78 -10.05 -13.29
C ALA A 78 6.94 -10.96 -13.71
N VAL A 79 7.91 -11.20 -12.82
CA VAL A 79 9.00 -12.15 -13.05
C VAL A 79 8.49 -13.58 -13.14
N GLN A 80 7.61 -14.00 -12.23
CA GLN A 80 7.05 -15.36 -12.21
C GLN A 80 6.15 -15.66 -13.40
N SER A 81 5.41 -14.65 -13.89
CA SER A 81 4.52 -14.80 -15.06
C SER A 81 5.23 -14.67 -16.39
N GLY A 82 6.48 -14.21 -16.40
CA GLY A 82 7.30 -14.05 -17.59
C GLY A 82 7.55 -15.36 -18.33
N ARG A 83 6.92 -15.55 -19.50
CA ARG A 83 6.92 -16.84 -20.23
C ARG A 83 8.19 -17.12 -21.03
N HIS A 84 9.06 -16.15 -21.26
CA HIS A 84 10.15 -16.26 -22.23
C HIS A 84 11.54 -15.94 -21.67
N GLY A 85 11.71 -15.87 -20.36
CA GLY A 85 12.99 -15.52 -19.73
C GLY A 85 13.47 -14.10 -20.10
N PHE A 86 12.57 -13.23 -20.53
CA PHE A 86 12.84 -11.80 -20.72
C PHE A 86 12.58 -11.05 -19.43
N MET A 87 13.36 -10.00 -19.24
CA MET A 87 13.14 -9.07 -18.14
C MET A 87 11.76 -8.41 -18.27
N PRO A 88 10.96 -8.35 -17.18
CA PRO A 88 9.64 -7.77 -17.24
C PRO A 88 9.69 -6.28 -17.65
N SER A 89 8.78 -5.91 -18.51
CA SER A 89 8.58 -4.51 -18.89
C SER A 89 7.89 -3.71 -17.78
N VAL A 90 8.02 -2.38 -17.80
CA VAL A 90 7.26 -1.49 -16.91
C VAL A 90 5.76 -1.71 -17.05
N GLY A 91 5.28 -1.99 -18.28
CA GLY A 91 3.87 -2.26 -18.54
C GLY A 91 3.37 -3.51 -17.82
N GLU A 92 4.15 -4.58 -17.78
CA GLU A 92 3.82 -5.81 -17.05
C GLU A 92 3.81 -5.59 -15.53
N ILE A 93 4.81 -4.85 -14.99
CA ILE A 93 4.83 -4.49 -13.57
C ILE A 93 3.60 -3.63 -13.23
N ARG A 94 3.28 -2.62 -14.04
CA ARG A 94 2.11 -1.77 -13.80
C ARG A 94 0.77 -2.47 -14.00
N ALA A 95 0.69 -3.45 -14.89
CA ALA A 95 -0.53 -4.24 -15.06
C ALA A 95 -0.92 -4.98 -13.77
N VAL A 96 0.07 -5.39 -12.96
CA VAL A 96 -0.14 -5.98 -11.63
C VAL A 96 -0.35 -4.89 -10.57
N ALA A 97 0.46 -3.82 -10.60
CA ALA A 97 0.46 -2.81 -9.54
C ALA A 97 -0.79 -1.92 -9.53
N ASN A 98 -1.29 -1.52 -10.70
CA ASN A 98 -2.39 -0.56 -10.79
C ASN A 98 -3.69 -1.03 -10.12
N PRO A 99 -4.15 -2.28 -10.29
CA PRO A 99 -5.32 -2.79 -9.57
C PRO A 99 -5.15 -2.74 -8.06
N LEU A 100 -3.98 -3.13 -7.55
CA LEU A 100 -3.67 -3.13 -6.11
C LEU A 100 -3.62 -1.71 -5.53
N ALA A 101 -3.03 -0.77 -6.27
CA ALA A 101 -3.00 0.64 -5.88
C ALA A 101 -4.41 1.25 -5.86
N ALA A 102 -5.24 0.92 -6.86
CA ALA A 102 -6.63 1.36 -6.91
C ALA A 102 -7.46 0.78 -5.75
N GLU A 103 -7.28 -0.50 -5.41
CA GLU A 103 -7.94 -1.14 -4.27
C GLU A 103 -7.55 -0.46 -2.96
N ARG A 104 -6.27 -0.14 -2.76
CA ARG A 104 -5.78 0.59 -1.59
C ARG A 104 -6.39 2.00 -1.49
N SER A 105 -6.48 2.72 -2.62
CA SER A 105 -7.15 4.03 -2.66
C SER A 105 -8.63 3.91 -2.25
N GLN A 106 -9.35 2.93 -2.79
CA GLN A 106 -10.74 2.67 -2.40
C GLN A 106 -10.88 2.28 -0.92
N GLN A 107 -9.91 1.58 -0.36
CA GLN A 107 -9.89 1.25 1.07
C GLN A 107 -9.76 2.51 1.92
N LEU A 108 -8.89 3.43 1.55
CA LEU A 108 -8.76 4.74 2.21
C LEU A 108 -10.05 5.55 2.13
N ASP A 109 -10.65 5.64 0.94
CA ASP A 109 -11.91 6.35 0.73
C ASP A 109 -13.04 5.79 1.60
N ARG A 110 -13.11 4.47 1.77
CA ARG A 110 -14.10 3.83 2.67
C ARG A 110 -13.85 4.17 4.14
N LEU A 111 -12.59 4.15 4.57
CA LEU A 111 -12.24 4.52 5.95
C LEU A 111 -12.56 5.99 6.22
N ASP A 112 -12.28 6.90 5.27
CA ASP A 112 -12.62 8.31 5.35
C ASP A 112 -14.14 8.53 5.41
N GLN A 113 -14.91 7.79 4.60
CA GLN A 113 -16.37 7.83 4.65
C GLN A 113 -16.94 7.33 6.00
N MET A 114 -16.37 6.25 6.55
CA MET A 114 -16.78 5.73 7.86
C MET A 114 -16.49 6.72 8.98
N LEU A 115 -15.35 7.38 8.95
CA LEU A 115 -15.00 8.44 9.91
C LEU A 115 -15.91 9.65 9.76
N GLY A 116 -16.23 10.06 8.53
CA GLY A 116 -17.16 11.16 8.25
C GLY A 116 -18.59 10.88 8.69
N ALA A 117 -19.10 9.67 8.45
CA ALA A 117 -20.45 9.28 8.84
C ALA A 117 -20.64 9.26 10.38
N GLN A 118 -19.65 8.80 11.13
CA GLN A 118 -19.71 8.78 12.60
C GLN A 118 -19.75 10.19 13.23
N TRP A 119 -19.19 11.21 12.54
CA TRP A 119 -19.29 12.58 13.00
C TRP A 119 -20.73 13.14 12.92
N LEU A 120 -21.44 12.82 11.86
CA LEU A 120 -22.80 13.28 11.66
C LEU A 120 -23.78 12.69 12.68
N ASP A 121 -23.53 11.45 13.12
CA ASP A 121 -24.37 10.81 14.14
C ASP A 121 -24.04 11.34 15.55
N ALA A 122 -22.77 11.58 15.88
CA ALA A 122 -22.37 12.18 17.16
C ALA A 122 -22.90 13.60 17.35
N ASP A 123 -22.95 14.40 16.27
CA ASP A 123 -23.53 15.75 16.32
C ASP A 123 -25.05 15.70 16.48
N ARG A 124 -25.73 14.69 15.93
CA ARG A 124 -27.19 14.50 16.12
C ARG A 124 -27.54 14.06 17.53
N GLU A 125 -26.74 13.22 18.17
CA GLU A 125 -26.94 12.79 19.55
C GLU A 125 -26.69 13.93 20.53
N ASN A 126 -25.67 14.80 20.31
CA ASN A 126 -25.39 15.95 21.14
C ASN A 126 -26.50 17.05 21.10
N VAL A 127 -27.20 17.19 19.97
CA VAL A 127 -28.33 18.13 19.86
C VAL A 127 -29.56 17.63 20.64
N HIS A 128 -29.67 16.33 20.94
CA HIS A 128 -30.77 15.76 21.73
C HIS A 128 -30.44 15.58 23.21
N GLN A 129 -29.17 15.74 23.64
CA GLN A 129 -28.68 15.55 25.01
C GLN A 129 -28.34 16.85 25.74
N SER A 130 -28.87 18.00 25.31
CA SER A 130 -28.75 19.23 26.13
C SER A 130 -29.63 19.23 27.41
N ASP A 131 -30.30 18.11 27.72
CA ASP A 131 -30.93 17.85 29.00
C ASP A 131 -30.52 16.50 29.57
N GLY A 132 -29.49 16.49 30.42
CA GLY A 132 -29.23 15.40 31.40
C GLY A 132 -28.05 14.48 31.10
N GLY A 133 -26.96 14.70 31.82
CA GLY A 133 -26.11 13.64 32.37
C GLY A 133 -24.96 13.12 31.49
N PHE A 134 -23.79 13.56 31.84
CA PHE A 134 -22.49 12.97 31.43
C PHE A 134 -22.47 11.46 31.60
N ASN A 135 -22.22 10.74 30.52
CA ASN A 135 -21.72 9.36 30.56
C ASN A 135 -20.55 9.21 29.60
N GLU A 136 -19.34 9.31 30.16
CA GLU A 136 -18.10 8.93 29.47
C GLU A 136 -18.16 7.43 29.12
N LEU A 137 -18.35 7.09 27.86
CA LEU A 137 -18.05 5.77 27.35
C LEU A 137 -16.54 5.61 27.20
N ASN A 138 -15.95 5.18 28.31
CA ASN A 138 -14.55 4.77 28.40
C ASN A 138 -14.32 3.54 27.50
N CYS A 139 -13.76 3.73 26.33
CA CYS A 139 -13.22 2.65 25.51
C CYS A 139 -11.99 2.07 26.22
N GLY A 140 -12.25 1.13 27.14
CA GLY A 140 -11.23 0.42 27.90
C GLY A 140 -10.24 -0.27 26.97
N GLY A 141 -8.96 0.06 27.14
CA GLY A 141 -7.84 -0.43 26.36
C GLY A 141 -7.80 -1.95 26.22
N ARG A 142 -7.69 -2.40 25.01
CA ARG A 142 -7.11 -3.69 24.67
C ARG A 142 -5.96 -3.47 23.70
N THR A 143 -4.76 -3.49 24.22
CA THR A 143 -3.54 -3.73 23.45
C THR A 143 -3.69 -5.07 22.73
N ARG A 144 -4.04 -5.06 21.45
CA ARG A 144 -3.91 -6.19 20.56
C ARG A 144 -2.59 -6.08 19.82
N VAL A 145 -1.61 -6.82 20.32
CA VAL A 145 -0.42 -7.21 19.56
C VAL A 145 -0.90 -8.16 18.44
N HIS A 146 -1.06 -7.64 17.25
CA HIS A 146 -1.22 -8.44 16.03
C HIS A 146 -0.14 -8.02 15.03
N ALA A 147 1.11 -8.44 15.36
CA ALA A 147 2.28 -8.21 14.51
C ALA A 147 2.63 -9.44 13.64
N ASP A 148 1.68 -10.37 13.36
CA ASP A 148 2.06 -11.64 12.73
C ASP A 148 1.13 -12.09 11.60
N ARG A 149 0.79 -11.20 10.65
CA ARG A 149 0.02 -11.66 9.49
C ARG A 149 0.38 -11.08 8.13
N PHE A 150 1.58 -10.48 8.00
CA PHE A 150 2.14 -10.11 6.69
C PHE A 150 3.59 -10.59 6.58
N LYS A 151 3.76 -11.92 6.64
CA LYS A 151 4.90 -12.60 6.04
C LYS A 151 4.36 -13.46 4.91
N LEU A 152 4.42 -12.94 3.73
CA LEU A 152 4.57 -13.64 2.45
C LEU A 152 5.42 -12.76 1.55
#